data_7243ea78df7442c341c6e6b08926773e
#
_entry.id   7243ea78df7442c341c6e6b08926773e
#
_cell.length_a   1.000
_cell.length_b   1.000
_cell.length_c   1.000
_cell.angle_alpha   90.00
_cell.angle_beta   90.00
_cell.angle_gamma   90.00
#
_symmetry.space_group_name_H-M   'P 1'
#
loop_
_entity.id
_entity.type
_entity.pdbx_description
1 polymer ?
#
loop_
_entity_poly.entity_id
_entity_poly.type
_entity_poly.pdbx_seq_one_letter_code
_entity_poly.pdbx_strand_id
1 'polypeptide(L)'
;MSKFTDLQWLFFDIGSTLVDESKAYEHRIRDTIKNRDISYEQFCNAMIDFAKQGLNAYNEAVRFFGLNRTTWHSEDEFLYPETVSILDALSKRYKIGIIANQLPGTQERLNKMGIGEYICLVVSSAETGIAKPNPAIFRLALKRANCAAENSVMIGDRLDNDIIPAKQLGMHTIWIRQGLGGMADIKNAENIADHTVESIEDILSYL
;
A
#
# COMPACT_ATOMS: atom_id res chain seq x y z
N MET A 1 5.66 -3.73 -24.74
CA MET A 1 5.81 -5.16 -24.42
C MET A 1 6.06 -5.26 -22.93
N SER A 2 5.25 -6.03 -22.20
CA SER A 2 5.48 -6.30 -20.77
C SER A 2 6.90 -6.84 -20.58
N LYS A 3 7.65 -6.29 -19.61
CA LYS A 3 8.97 -6.82 -19.22
C LYS A 3 8.87 -8.11 -18.41
N PHE A 4 7.68 -8.43 -17.95
CA PHE A 4 7.41 -9.59 -17.12
C PHE A 4 6.93 -10.75 -17.98
N THR A 5 7.52 -11.93 -17.81
CA THR A 5 7.10 -13.18 -18.47
C THR A 5 6.38 -14.06 -17.44
N ASP A 6 5.39 -14.83 -17.90
CA ASP A 6 4.71 -15.85 -17.12
C ASP A 6 4.04 -15.40 -15.82
N LEU A 7 3.60 -14.13 -15.75
CA LEU A 7 2.87 -13.61 -14.60
C LEU A 7 1.54 -14.34 -14.42
N GLN A 8 1.25 -14.69 -13.17
CA GLN A 8 0.02 -15.36 -12.75
C GLN A 8 -0.74 -14.55 -11.70
N TRP A 9 -0.02 -13.87 -10.79
CA TRP A 9 -0.59 -13.16 -9.67
C TRP A 9 -0.11 -11.72 -9.58
N LEU A 10 -1.05 -10.82 -9.29
CA LEU A 10 -0.79 -9.44 -8.89
C LEU A 10 -1.20 -9.28 -7.44
N PHE A 11 -0.26 -8.95 -6.58
CA PHE A 11 -0.53 -8.65 -5.18
C PHE A 11 -0.49 -7.15 -4.96
N PHE A 12 -1.55 -6.60 -4.39
CA PHE A 12 -1.67 -5.18 -4.08
C PHE A 12 -1.59 -4.95 -2.57
N ASP A 13 -0.99 -3.84 -2.17
CA ASP A 13 -1.34 -3.17 -0.93
C ASP A 13 -2.72 -2.49 -1.08
N ILE A 14 -3.27 -1.95 0.02
CA ILE A 14 -4.58 -1.29 0.03
C ILE A 14 -4.41 0.22 0.15
N GLY A 15 -3.89 0.68 1.30
CA GLY A 15 -3.80 2.11 1.60
C GLY A 15 -2.86 2.84 0.66
N SER A 16 -3.26 4.00 0.17
CA SER A 16 -2.49 4.79 -0.79
C SER A 16 -2.09 4.06 -2.08
N THR A 17 -2.61 2.84 -2.30
CA THR A 17 -2.41 2.02 -3.50
C THR A 17 -3.72 1.84 -4.26
N LEU A 18 -4.74 1.23 -3.65
CA LEU A 18 -6.10 1.07 -4.17
C LEU A 18 -7.06 2.10 -3.56
N VAL A 19 -6.72 2.60 -2.38
CA VAL A 19 -7.57 3.44 -1.52
C VAL A 19 -6.87 4.77 -1.24
N ASP A 20 -7.59 5.87 -1.48
CA ASP A 20 -7.21 7.21 -1.06
C ASP A 20 -7.50 7.37 0.44
N GLU A 21 -6.45 7.55 1.22
CA GLU A 21 -6.47 7.72 2.67
C GLU A 21 -6.42 9.20 3.10
N SER A 22 -6.45 10.15 2.17
CA SER A 22 -6.22 11.57 2.45
C SER A 22 -7.16 12.14 3.50
N LYS A 23 -8.46 11.82 3.42
CA LYS A 23 -9.47 12.26 4.39
C LYS A 23 -9.32 11.57 5.74
N ALA A 24 -9.00 10.28 5.75
CA ALA A 24 -8.74 9.53 6.98
C ALA A 24 -7.51 10.10 7.72
N TYR A 25 -6.45 10.47 6.99
CA TYR A 25 -5.31 11.18 7.57
C TYR A 25 -5.69 12.57 8.06
N GLU A 26 -6.49 13.34 7.31
CA GLU A 26 -6.94 14.67 7.75
C GLU A 26 -7.69 14.57 9.08
N HIS A 27 -8.67 13.68 9.19
CA HIS A 27 -9.43 13.46 10.42
C HIS A 27 -8.51 13.05 11.58
N ARG A 28 -7.67 12.04 11.35
CA ARG A 28 -6.74 11.54 12.34
C ARG A 28 -5.75 12.58 12.84
N ILE A 29 -5.24 13.44 11.96
CA ILE A 29 -4.34 14.55 12.32
C ILE A 29 -5.07 15.53 13.23
N ARG A 30 -6.30 15.94 12.86
CA ARG A 30 -7.11 16.86 13.68
C ARG A 30 -7.36 16.31 15.09
N ASP A 31 -7.64 15.02 15.21
CA ASP A 31 -7.79 14.35 16.51
C ASP A 31 -6.46 14.34 17.29
N THR A 32 -5.35 14.08 16.60
CA THR A 32 -4.02 13.99 17.24
C THR A 32 -3.57 15.31 17.83
N ILE A 33 -3.81 16.43 17.13
CA ILE A 33 -3.41 17.78 17.58
C ILE A 33 -4.48 18.52 18.39
N LYS A 34 -5.63 17.89 18.63
CA LYS A 34 -6.71 18.50 19.40
C LYS A 34 -6.24 18.98 20.76
N ASN A 35 -6.52 20.25 21.08
CA ASN A 35 -6.08 20.91 22.30
C ASN A 35 -4.54 20.95 22.49
N ARG A 36 -3.79 21.00 21.38
CA ARG A 36 -2.34 21.16 21.37
C ARG A 36 -1.97 22.48 20.68
N ASP A 37 -0.84 23.04 21.05
CA ASP A 37 -0.27 24.22 20.40
C ASP A 37 0.58 23.79 19.19
N ILE A 38 -0.08 23.11 18.23
CA ILE A 38 0.50 22.60 16.99
C ILE A 38 -0.54 22.81 15.90
N SER A 39 -0.19 23.55 14.85
CA SER A 39 -1.10 23.75 13.73
C SER A 39 -1.17 22.49 12.85
N TYR A 40 -2.28 22.35 12.12
CA TYR A 40 -2.45 21.29 11.12
C TYR A 40 -1.32 21.29 10.10
N GLU A 41 -0.96 22.46 9.61
CA GLU A 41 0.12 22.66 8.63
C GLU A 41 1.48 22.23 9.20
N GLN A 42 1.82 22.56 10.44
CA GLN A 42 3.06 22.12 11.09
C GLN A 42 3.13 20.60 11.17
N PHE A 43 2.04 19.94 11.54
CA PHE A 43 1.99 18.48 11.62
C PHE A 43 2.13 17.83 10.24
N CYS A 44 1.41 18.34 9.23
CA CYS A 44 1.50 17.86 7.85
C CYS A 44 2.90 18.03 7.27
N ASN A 45 3.55 19.18 7.48
CA ASN A 45 4.92 19.43 7.01
C ASN A 45 5.90 18.42 7.61
N ALA A 46 5.80 18.13 8.91
CA ALA A 46 6.61 17.12 9.54
C ALA A 46 6.35 15.72 8.94
N MET A 47 5.08 15.37 8.69
CA MET A 47 4.74 14.12 8.01
C MET A 47 5.37 14.03 6.61
N ILE A 48 5.30 15.08 5.81
CA ILE A 48 5.91 15.14 4.47
C ILE A 48 7.42 14.96 4.55
N ASP A 49 8.08 15.61 5.51
CA ASP A 49 9.53 15.49 5.67
C ASP A 49 9.96 14.08 6.07
N PHE A 50 9.18 13.39 6.91
CA PHE A 50 9.42 11.99 7.24
C PHE A 50 9.07 11.04 6.08
N ALA A 51 8.01 11.33 5.33
CA ALA A 51 7.63 10.57 4.14
C ALA A 51 8.75 10.60 3.08
N LYS A 52 9.34 11.76 2.81
CA LYS A 52 10.49 11.91 1.90
C LYS A 52 11.69 11.06 2.32
N GLN A 53 11.86 10.80 3.60
CA GLN A 53 12.91 9.93 4.13
C GLN A 53 12.55 8.43 4.05
N GLY A 54 11.38 8.08 3.51
CA GLY A 54 10.87 6.70 3.43
C GLY A 54 10.40 6.13 4.78
N LEU A 55 10.15 7.01 5.78
CA LEU A 55 9.72 6.61 7.11
C LEU A 55 8.19 6.55 7.21
N ASN A 56 7.68 5.94 8.28
CA ASN A 56 6.26 6.01 8.59
C ASN A 56 5.88 7.42 9.05
N ALA A 57 5.41 8.23 8.11
CA ALA A 57 5.20 9.67 8.26
C ALA A 57 4.40 10.05 9.50
N TYR A 58 3.23 9.42 9.71
CA TYR A 58 2.38 9.73 10.86
C TYR A 58 3.01 9.32 12.19
N ASN A 59 3.58 8.13 12.27
CA ASN A 59 4.19 7.66 13.51
C ASN A 59 5.40 8.52 13.91
N GLU A 60 6.21 8.92 12.94
CA GLU A 60 7.36 9.78 13.22
C GLU A 60 6.95 11.21 13.60
N ALA A 61 5.92 11.77 12.95
CA ALA A 61 5.39 13.08 13.33
C ALA A 61 4.80 13.07 14.76
N VAL A 62 4.04 12.01 15.12
CA VAL A 62 3.53 11.82 16.49
C VAL A 62 4.67 11.76 17.50
N ARG A 63 5.75 11.02 17.19
CA ARG A 63 6.94 10.93 18.04
C ARG A 63 7.67 12.27 18.14
N PHE A 64 7.85 12.96 17.03
CA PHE A 64 8.55 14.26 16.95
C PHE A 64 7.88 15.32 17.83
N PHE A 65 6.55 15.37 17.82
CA PHE A 65 5.78 16.31 18.65
C PHE A 65 5.47 15.78 20.06
N GLY A 66 5.93 14.59 20.46
CA GLY A 66 5.66 14.01 21.78
C GLY A 66 4.17 13.72 22.04
N LEU A 67 3.42 13.37 20.99
CA LEU A 67 1.99 13.11 21.05
C LEU A 67 1.67 11.62 21.15
N ASN A 68 0.39 11.31 21.35
CA ASN A 68 -0.13 9.94 21.28
C ASN A 68 -0.82 9.71 19.94
N ARG A 69 -0.72 8.48 19.44
CA ARG A 69 -1.48 8.07 18.26
C ARG A 69 -2.96 8.03 18.56
N THR A 70 -3.77 8.47 17.60
CA THR A 70 -5.23 8.40 17.64
C THR A 70 -5.75 7.26 16.75
N THR A 71 -7.06 7.01 16.83
CA THR A 71 -7.76 5.98 16.06
C THR A 71 -7.66 6.27 14.56
N TRP A 72 -7.67 5.22 13.76
CA TRP A 72 -7.80 5.31 12.31
C TRP A 72 -9.28 5.38 11.93
N HIS A 73 -9.61 6.27 11.00
CA HIS A 73 -10.98 6.53 10.53
C HIS A 73 -11.20 5.85 9.18
N SER A 74 -11.47 4.54 9.21
CA SER A 74 -11.69 3.76 7.97
C SER A 74 -12.96 4.14 7.21
N GLU A 75 -13.89 4.85 7.84
CA GLU A 75 -15.08 5.44 7.21
C GLU A 75 -14.77 6.57 6.25
N ASP A 76 -13.60 7.18 6.36
CA ASP A 76 -13.10 8.26 5.51
C ASP A 76 -12.16 7.76 4.38
N GLU A 77 -12.05 6.45 4.22
CA GLU A 77 -11.32 5.82 3.12
C GLU A 77 -12.20 5.73 1.86
N PHE A 78 -11.63 6.05 0.71
CA PHE A 78 -12.32 5.96 -0.59
C PHE A 78 -11.42 5.27 -1.61
N LEU A 79 -12.00 4.54 -2.56
CA LEU A 79 -11.23 4.04 -3.70
C LEU A 79 -10.71 5.22 -4.54
N TYR A 80 -9.50 5.09 -5.09
CA TYR A 80 -9.13 5.97 -6.20
C TYR A 80 -10.11 5.77 -7.35
N PRO A 81 -10.46 6.81 -8.12
CA PRO A 81 -11.54 6.76 -9.11
C PRO A 81 -11.43 5.60 -10.10
N GLU A 82 -10.21 5.26 -10.52
CA GLU A 82 -9.92 4.27 -11.55
C GLU A 82 -9.78 2.85 -11.01
N THR A 83 -9.74 2.66 -9.68
CA THR A 83 -9.43 1.37 -9.05
C THR A 83 -10.33 0.23 -9.56
N VAL A 84 -11.65 0.46 -9.62
CA VAL A 84 -12.60 -0.58 -10.05
C VAL A 84 -12.33 -1.00 -11.50
N SER A 85 -12.18 -0.04 -12.41
CA SER A 85 -11.94 -0.33 -13.83
C SER A 85 -10.60 -1.02 -14.09
N ILE A 86 -9.58 -0.65 -13.32
CA ILE A 86 -8.25 -1.28 -13.40
C ILE A 86 -8.30 -2.72 -12.89
N LEU A 87 -8.91 -2.96 -11.73
CA LEU A 87 -9.05 -4.32 -11.20
C LEU A 87 -9.90 -5.21 -12.12
N ASP A 88 -10.99 -4.68 -12.69
CA ASP A 88 -11.78 -5.41 -13.69
C ASP A 88 -10.92 -5.80 -14.90
N ALA A 89 -10.15 -4.87 -15.46
CA ALA A 89 -9.29 -5.17 -16.61
C ALA A 89 -8.22 -6.21 -16.29
N LEU A 90 -7.55 -6.08 -15.14
CA LEU A 90 -6.47 -6.98 -14.72
C LEU A 90 -6.96 -8.37 -14.33
N SER A 91 -8.14 -8.48 -13.70
CA SER A 91 -8.71 -9.76 -13.28
C SER A 91 -9.04 -10.72 -14.43
N LYS A 92 -9.18 -10.20 -15.64
CA LYS A 92 -9.38 -10.98 -16.88
C LYS A 92 -8.14 -11.75 -17.32
N ARG A 93 -6.96 -11.34 -16.83
CA ARG A 93 -5.66 -11.90 -17.23
C ARG A 93 -4.87 -12.51 -16.08
N TYR A 94 -5.04 -11.96 -14.88
CA TYR A 94 -4.28 -12.31 -13.71
C TYR A 94 -5.19 -12.60 -12.51
N LYS A 95 -4.72 -13.43 -11.58
CA LYS A 95 -5.34 -13.55 -10.26
C LYS A 95 -4.88 -12.38 -9.40
N ILE A 96 -5.81 -11.75 -8.69
CA ILE A 96 -5.51 -10.59 -7.84
C ILE A 96 -5.55 -11.02 -6.38
N GLY A 97 -4.51 -10.67 -5.64
CA GLY A 97 -4.39 -10.88 -4.21
C GLY A 97 -4.08 -9.60 -3.47
N ILE A 98 -4.32 -9.60 -2.18
CA ILE A 98 -3.98 -8.51 -1.26
C ILE A 98 -2.93 -8.99 -0.27
N ILE A 99 -1.88 -8.18 -0.06
CA ILE A 99 -0.93 -8.30 1.05
C ILE A 99 -0.88 -6.95 1.76
N ALA A 100 -1.54 -6.82 2.92
CA ALA A 100 -1.71 -5.51 3.55
C ALA A 100 -1.62 -5.54 5.08
N ASN A 101 -1.13 -4.44 5.65
CA ASN A 101 -1.20 -4.19 7.09
C ASN A 101 -2.54 -3.51 7.41
N GLN A 102 -3.51 -4.29 7.85
CA GLN A 102 -4.88 -3.82 7.99
C GLN A 102 -5.52 -4.26 9.30
N LEU A 103 -6.63 -3.62 9.66
CA LEU A 103 -7.50 -4.01 10.76
C LEU A 103 -8.27 -5.30 10.41
N PRO A 104 -8.85 -6.02 11.42
CA PRO A 104 -9.71 -7.17 11.17
C PRO A 104 -10.88 -6.84 10.23
N GLY A 105 -11.35 -7.83 9.45
CA GLY A 105 -12.48 -7.66 8.53
C GLY A 105 -12.08 -7.05 7.18
N THR A 106 -10.82 -7.19 6.77
CA THR A 106 -10.33 -6.66 5.50
C THR A 106 -11.16 -7.12 4.30
N GLN A 107 -11.48 -8.40 4.18
CA GLN A 107 -12.29 -8.91 3.06
C GLN A 107 -13.69 -8.26 3.01
N GLU A 108 -14.35 -8.12 4.16
CA GLU A 108 -15.68 -7.50 4.22
C GLU A 108 -15.63 -6.02 3.80
N ARG A 109 -14.56 -5.31 4.18
CA ARG A 109 -14.35 -3.92 3.79
C ARG A 109 -14.14 -3.79 2.27
N LEU A 110 -13.33 -4.64 1.67
CA LEU A 110 -13.14 -4.68 0.22
C LEU A 110 -14.45 -5.00 -0.53
N ASN A 111 -15.28 -5.89 0.02
CA ASN A 111 -16.60 -6.19 -0.53
C ASN A 111 -17.53 -4.97 -0.47
N LYS A 112 -17.54 -4.23 0.66
CA LYS A 112 -18.33 -2.99 0.81
C LYS A 112 -17.87 -1.88 -0.13
N MET A 113 -16.59 -1.82 -0.44
CA MET A 113 -16.01 -0.89 -1.41
C MET A 113 -16.31 -1.30 -2.88
N GLY A 114 -16.90 -2.47 -3.11
CA GLY A 114 -17.27 -2.94 -4.46
C GLY A 114 -16.12 -3.54 -5.26
N ILE A 115 -14.99 -3.89 -4.61
CA ILE A 115 -13.83 -4.49 -5.28
C ILE A 115 -13.56 -5.94 -4.86
N GLY A 116 -14.34 -6.47 -3.92
CA GLY A 116 -14.13 -7.82 -3.39
C GLY A 116 -14.27 -8.93 -4.43
N GLU A 117 -15.09 -8.75 -5.46
CA GLU A 117 -15.29 -9.72 -6.54
C GLU A 117 -14.05 -9.95 -7.41
N TYR A 118 -13.15 -8.97 -7.48
CA TYR A 118 -11.89 -9.08 -8.24
C TYR A 118 -10.79 -9.76 -7.43
N ILE A 119 -10.94 -9.90 -6.11
CA ILE A 119 -9.89 -10.35 -5.19
C ILE A 119 -10.03 -11.85 -4.91
N CYS A 120 -9.04 -12.63 -5.36
CA CYS A 120 -8.98 -14.08 -5.16
C CYS A 120 -8.39 -14.49 -3.80
N LEU A 121 -7.58 -13.63 -3.18
CA LEU A 121 -6.87 -13.94 -1.94
C LEU A 121 -6.61 -12.67 -1.12
N VAL A 122 -6.90 -12.71 0.16
CA VAL A 122 -6.51 -11.67 1.12
C VAL A 122 -5.57 -12.25 2.17
N VAL A 123 -4.44 -11.59 2.38
CA VAL A 123 -3.47 -11.89 3.44
C VAL A 123 -3.21 -10.58 4.19
N SER A 124 -3.88 -10.42 5.32
CA SER A 124 -3.78 -9.21 6.14
C SER A 124 -3.05 -9.46 7.45
N SER A 125 -2.43 -8.42 7.99
CA SER A 125 -1.67 -8.51 9.24
C SER A 125 -2.56 -8.87 10.43
N ALA A 126 -3.78 -8.38 10.49
CA ALA A 126 -4.69 -8.64 11.61
C ALA A 126 -5.15 -10.10 11.67
N GLU A 127 -5.33 -10.75 10.51
CA GLU A 127 -5.80 -12.13 10.43
C GLU A 127 -4.67 -13.14 10.56
N THR A 128 -3.44 -12.75 10.20
CA THR A 128 -2.28 -13.66 10.21
C THR A 128 -1.38 -13.47 11.42
N GLY A 129 -1.49 -12.35 12.13
CA GLY A 129 -0.55 -11.95 13.18
C GLY A 129 0.83 -11.54 12.64
N ILE A 130 1.00 -11.46 11.31
CA ILE A 130 2.27 -11.13 10.66
C ILE A 130 2.08 -9.87 9.84
N ALA A 131 2.90 -8.85 10.10
CA ALA A 131 2.81 -7.56 9.39
C ALA A 131 3.99 -7.35 8.43
N LYS A 132 3.75 -6.66 7.30
CA LYS A 132 4.82 -6.11 6.47
C LYS A 132 5.67 -5.13 7.31
N PRO A 133 6.97 -5.08 7.15
CA PRO A 133 7.81 -5.68 6.10
C PRO A 133 8.30 -7.10 6.39
N ASN A 134 7.76 -7.82 7.39
CA ASN A 134 8.21 -9.18 7.67
C ASN A 134 8.01 -10.08 6.42
N PRO A 135 9.07 -10.69 5.88
CA PRO A 135 8.98 -11.51 4.66
C PRO A 135 8.07 -12.73 4.80
N ALA A 136 7.72 -13.12 6.03
CA ALA A 136 6.83 -14.25 6.27
C ALA A 136 5.40 -14.01 5.74
N ILE A 137 4.90 -12.75 5.71
CA ILE A 137 3.58 -12.45 5.17
C ILE A 137 3.54 -12.66 3.64
N PHE A 138 4.59 -12.27 2.93
CA PHE A 138 4.73 -12.48 1.48
C PHE A 138 4.86 -13.98 1.15
N ARG A 139 5.71 -14.72 1.91
CA ARG A 139 5.82 -16.19 1.74
C ARG A 139 4.48 -16.89 1.99
N LEU A 140 3.71 -16.42 2.97
CA LEU A 140 2.37 -16.95 3.25
C LEU A 140 1.41 -16.70 2.07
N ALA A 141 1.45 -15.49 1.49
CA ALA A 141 0.64 -15.14 0.32
C ALA A 141 1.01 -16.01 -0.88
N LEU A 142 2.29 -16.14 -1.22
CA LEU A 142 2.79 -17.00 -2.30
C LEU A 142 2.39 -18.47 -2.08
N LYS A 143 2.53 -18.98 -0.86
CA LYS A 143 2.12 -20.35 -0.51
C LYS A 143 0.61 -20.56 -0.70
N ARG A 144 -0.24 -19.64 -0.21
CA ARG A 144 -1.70 -19.73 -0.37
C ARG A 144 -2.14 -19.58 -1.82
N ALA A 145 -1.45 -18.76 -2.59
CA ALA A 145 -1.64 -18.56 -4.03
C ALA A 145 -1.17 -19.76 -4.87
N ASN A 146 -0.38 -20.66 -4.29
CA ASN A 146 0.36 -21.71 -5.00
C ASN A 146 1.13 -21.13 -6.19
N CYS A 147 1.89 -20.05 -5.95
CA CYS A 147 2.60 -19.28 -6.97
C CYS A 147 4.07 -19.13 -6.60
N ALA A 148 4.95 -19.28 -7.58
CA ALA A 148 6.36 -18.93 -7.44
C ALA A 148 6.52 -17.41 -7.40
N ALA A 149 7.55 -16.92 -6.71
CA ALA A 149 7.77 -15.49 -6.55
C ALA A 149 7.95 -14.77 -7.90
N GLU A 150 8.73 -15.36 -8.80
CA GLU A 150 9.01 -14.85 -10.15
C GLU A 150 7.78 -14.80 -11.06
N ASN A 151 6.68 -15.47 -10.72
CA ASN A 151 5.41 -15.43 -11.43
C ASN A 151 4.41 -14.45 -10.80
N SER A 152 4.87 -13.59 -9.91
CA SER A 152 4.04 -12.62 -9.20
C SER A 152 4.64 -11.22 -9.18
N VAL A 153 3.77 -10.22 -9.04
CA VAL A 153 4.15 -8.81 -8.84
C VAL A 153 3.58 -8.33 -7.52
N MET A 154 4.39 -7.63 -6.70
CA MET A 154 3.91 -6.81 -5.59
C MET A 154 3.78 -5.37 -6.06
N ILE A 155 2.62 -4.77 -5.81
CA ILE A 155 2.25 -3.41 -6.18
C ILE A 155 1.89 -2.67 -4.90
N GLY A 156 2.59 -1.57 -4.59
CA GLY A 156 2.39 -0.82 -3.37
C GLY A 156 3.05 0.55 -3.41
N ASP A 157 2.69 1.41 -2.43
CA ASP A 157 3.20 2.78 -2.34
C ASP A 157 4.48 2.89 -1.50
N ARG A 158 4.75 1.93 -0.61
CA ARG A 158 5.87 2.02 0.32
C ARG A 158 7.06 1.15 -0.06
N LEU A 159 8.20 1.80 -0.31
CA LEU A 159 9.46 1.11 -0.61
C LEU A 159 9.88 0.14 0.49
N ASP A 160 9.85 0.60 1.75
CA ASP A 160 10.32 -0.17 2.91
C ASP A 160 9.38 -1.33 3.27
N ASN A 161 8.11 -1.19 3.00
CA ASN A 161 7.04 -2.06 3.48
C ASN A 161 6.58 -3.08 2.43
N ASP A 162 6.54 -2.67 1.17
CA ASP A 162 5.98 -3.45 0.06
C ASP A 162 7.06 -3.92 -0.90
N ILE A 163 7.85 -2.98 -1.42
CA ILE A 163 8.71 -3.19 -2.58
C ILE A 163 10.00 -3.95 -2.23
N ILE A 164 10.77 -3.43 -1.27
CA ILE A 164 12.05 -4.04 -0.89
C ILE A 164 11.86 -5.48 -0.40
N PRO A 165 10.94 -5.77 0.56
CA PRO A 165 10.79 -7.14 1.05
C PRO A 165 10.25 -8.11 -0.01
N ALA A 166 9.37 -7.67 -0.91
CA ALA A 166 8.88 -8.49 -2.02
C ALA A 166 10.00 -8.83 -3.01
N LYS A 167 10.79 -7.82 -3.41
CA LYS A 167 11.93 -8.00 -4.32
C LYS A 167 13.01 -8.93 -3.75
N GLN A 168 13.27 -8.84 -2.45
CA GLN A 168 14.21 -9.76 -1.77
C GLN A 168 13.77 -11.22 -1.80
N LEU A 169 12.48 -11.48 -2.01
CA LEU A 169 11.92 -12.83 -2.17
C LEU A 169 11.85 -13.28 -3.64
N GLY A 170 12.26 -12.44 -4.58
CA GLY A 170 12.23 -12.74 -6.01
C GLY A 170 10.89 -12.40 -6.69
N MET A 171 9.99 -11.71 -6.03
CA MET A 171 8.78 -11.15 -6.67
C MET A 171 9.18 -10.00 -7.57
N HIS A 172 8.46 -9.82 -8.67
CA HIS A 172 8.50 -8.55 -9.41
C HIS A 172 7.83 -7.44 -8.58
N THR A 173 8.15 -6.19 -8.90
CA THR A 173 7.70 -5.05 -8.10
C THR A 173 7.31 -3.85 -8.94
N ILE A 174 6.19 -3.23 -8.60
CA ILE A 174 5.76 -1.93 -9.12
C ILE A 174 5.52 -1.00 -7.94
N TRP A 175 6.29 0.08 -7.87
CA TRP A 175 6.12 1.11 -6.87
C TRP A 175 5.18 2.20 -7.40
N ILE A 176 4.04 2.42 -6.71
CA ILE A 176 3.11 3.51 -7.03
C ILE A 176 3.44 4.70 -6.16
N ARG A 177 3.68 5.86 -6.79
CA ARG A 177 4.01 7.11 -6.11
C ARG A 177 2.76 7.89 -5.70
N GLN A 178 1.87 7.23 -4.98
CA GLN A 178 0.65 7.82 -4.42
C GLN A 178 0.77 7.98 -2.91
N GLY A 179 -0.03 8.88 -2.34
CA GLY A 179 -0.07 9.11 -0.90
C GLY A 179 1.29 9.49 -0.29
N LEU A 180 1.41 9.30 1.02
CA LEU A 180 2.63 9.63 1.77
C LEU A 180 3.79 8.68 1.46
N GLY A 181 3.51 7.40 1.25
CA GLY A 181 4.54 6.40 0.93
C GLY A 181 5.23 6.68 -0.41
N GLY A 182 4.47 7.17 -1.38
CA GLY A 182 4.97 7.55 -2.70
C GLY A 182 5.86 8.80 -2.71
N MET A 183 5.95 9.55 -1.61
CA MET A 183 6.78 10.76 -1.49
C MET A 183 8.25 10.47 -1.19
N ALA A 184 8.64 9.23 -0.95
CA ALA A 184 10.02 8.88 -0.63
C ALA A 184 11.00 9.44 -1.67
N ASP A 185 12.08 10.12 -1.19
CA ASP A 185 13.08 10.75 -2.06
C ASP A 185 14.01 9.70 -2.66
N ILE A 186 14.05 9.66 -4.00
CA ILE A 186 14.54 8.53 -4.76
C ILE A 186 16.01 8.68 -5.17
N LYS A 187 16.86 9.30 -4.43
CA LYS A 187 18.27 9.39 -4.89
C LYS A 187 18.90 8.04 -5.27
N ASN A 188 18.22 6.91 -4.97
CA ASN A 188 18.66 5.54 -5.33
C ASN A 188 17.50 4.59 -5.72
N ALA A 189 16.28 5.06 -5.96
CA ALA A 189 15.12 4.15 -6.12
C ALA A 189 14.96 3.57 -7.53
N GLU A 190 15.63 4.11 -8.55
CA GLU A 190 15.59 3.56 -9.92
C GLU A 190 16.02 2.08 -9.99
N ASN A 191 16.71 1.57 -8.96
CA ASN A 191 17.12 0.17 -8.85
C ASN A 191 16.34 -0.62 -7.77
N ILE A 192 15.40 0.02 -7.03
CA ILE A 192 14.69 -0.63 -5.93
C ILE A 192 13.46 -1.36 -6.46
N ALA A 193 12.61 -0.71 -7.25
CA ALA A 193 11.48 -1.32 -7.92
C ALA A 193 11.83 -1.71 -9.37
N ASP A 194 11.14 -2.69 -9.94
CA ASP A 194 11.31 -3.02 -11.38
C ASP A 194 10.63 -1.96 -12.25
N HIS A 195 9.52 -1.40 -11.77
CA HIS A 195 8.85 -0.22 -12.35
C HIS A 195 8.40 0.75 -11.27
N THR A 196 8.39 2.02 -11.65
CA THR A 196 7.83 3.11 -10.85
C THR A 196 6.77 3.82 -11.67
N VAL A 197 5.61 4.06 -11.07
CA VAL A 197 4.45 4.70 -11.70
C VAL A 197 3.89 5.79 -10.79
N GLU A 198 3.24 6.79 -11.36
CA GLU A 198 2.68 7.90 -10.61
C GLU A 198 1.25 7.61 -10.12
N SER A 199 0.52 6.73 -10.82
CA SER A 199 -0.87 6.37 -10.50
C SER A 199 -1.17 4.89 -10.76
N ILE A 200 -2.32 4.43 -10.24
CA ILE A 200 -2.79 3.07 -10.49
C ILE A 200 -3.08 2.82 -11.98
N GLU A 201 -3.49 3.83 -12.75
CA GLU A 201 -3.74 3.72 -14.19
C GLU A 201 -2.49 3.33 -14.98
N ASP A 202 -1.34 3.86 -14.56
CA ASP A 202 -0.09 3.66 -15.27
C ASP A 202 0.38 2.20 -15.27
N ILE A 203 -0.09 1.39 -14.31
CA ILE A 203 0.29 -0.03 -14.22
C ILE A 203 -0.11 -0.84 -15.45
N LEU A 204 -1.20 -0.45 -16.14
CA LEU A 204 -1.65 -1.12 -17.37
C LEU A 204 -0.63 -1.07 -18.49
N SER A 205 0.30 -0.11 -18.47
CA SER A 205 1.36 0.01 -19.47
C SER A 205 2.47 -1.04 -19.29
N TYR A 206 2.50 -1.72 -18.13
CA TYR A 206 3.54 -2.70 -17.77
C TYR A 206 2.99 -4.12 -17.64
N LEU A 207 1.67 -4.28 -17.52
CA LEU A 207 0.93 -5.53 -17.33
C LEU A 207 0.02 -5.81 -18.55
#